data_98c980f1a1a88966146166d2348959dd
#
_entry.id   98c980f1a1a88966146166d2348959dd
#
_cell.length_a   1.000
_cell.length_b   1.000
_cell.length_c   1.000
_cell.angle_alpha   90.00
_cell.angle_beta   90.00
_cell.angle_gamma   90.00
#
_symmetry.space_group_name_H-M   'P 1'
#
loop_
_entity.id
_entity.type
_entity.pdbx_description
1 polymer ?
#
loop_
_entity_poly.entity_id
_entity_poly.type
_entity_poly.pdbx_seq_one_letter_code
_entity_poly.pdbx_strand_id
1 'polypeptide(L)'
;MRGGREQSALNMANGQKQATGGGRFSEGPAELMLRIGESVSFDQRLAVFDVQGSKAQAAMLAHVGIITTEERDAIHGGLDAILVEVEAGQFNWDMALEDVHMNIEQALTLRVPAAAKLHTARSRNDQVATDMRLWFKDACTKLDTSLTAVIASMVDLADRTQAVIIPGYTHLQRAQPVSMAHHLLAYVEMFDRDRKRMADVFDQANVCPLGSGAIAGTTLPIDREFVARELNFVDADGNPRITQNSMDAVSDRDAFISFASVCATIGVHLSRLSEDFILWSSAEFGFVRLPDAFTTGSSLMPQKKNPDAFELIRGKSARLTGNLQMLLTMVKGLPLTYNRDLQEDKPPVFDSFDQTQLMLDCVAACMVGVEADVARCAKAVADPALLATDVVDYLVEREVPFREAHHVVGALVGLSEKLDTPLNKLPYDQVAPIHPKLGEDWDSVFDLKRALDAREKPGMPGPKQVAARIAHWRG
;
A
#
# COMPACT_ATOMS: atom_id res chain seq x y z
N MET A 1 -15.12 45.35 -42.54
CA MET A 1 -13.98 44.75 -41.80
C MET A 1 -13.59 45.49 -40.49
N ARG A 2 -14.41 46.41 -39.97
CA ARG A 2 -14.12 47.09 -38.66
C ARG A 2 -14.80 46.44 -37.44
N GLY A 3 -15.91 45.72 -37.64
CA GLY A 3 -16.68 45.11 -36.55
C GLY A 3 -16.03 43.85 -35.88
N GLY A 4 -15.15 43.12 -36.57
CA GLY A 4 -14.55 41.89 -36.04
C GLY A 4 -13.40 42.13 -35.03
N ARG A 5 -12.75 43.31 -35.09
CA ARG A 5 -11.68 43.66 -34.13
C ARG A 5 -12.22 44.20 -32.80
N GLU A 6 -13.34 44.91 -32.83
CA GLU A 6 -13.99 45.41 -31.61
C GLU A 6 -14.66 44.25 -30.82
N GLN A 7 -15.26 43.27 -31.51
CA GLN A 7 -15.83 42.12 -30.88
C GLN A 7 -14.75 41.22 -30.23
N SER A 8 -13.57 41.10 -30.89
CA SER A 8 -12.42 40.36 -30.32
C SER A 8 -11.84 41.08 -29.08
N ALA A 9 -11.79 42.38 -29.08
CA ALA A 9 -11.33 43.17 -27.94
C ALA A 9 -12.32 43.17 -26.76
N LEU A 10 -13.63 43.14 -27.04
CA LEU A 10 -14.69 43.04 -26.01
C LEU A 10 -14.68 41.64 -25.37
N ASN A 11 -14.42 40.60 -26.14
CA ASN A 11 -14.31 39.22 -25.60
C ASN A 11 -13.07 39.02 -24.74
N MET A 12 -11.97 39.71 -25.03
CA MET A 12 -10.80 39.75 -24.13
C MET A 12 -11.05 40.52 -22.84
N ALA A 13 -11.90 41.56 -22.86
CA ALA A 13 -12.25 42.34 -21.69
C ALA A 13 -13.25 41.64 -20.76
N ASN A 14 -14.03 40.67 -21.27
CA ASN A 14 -15.05 39.94 -20.51
C ASN A 14 -14.57 38.61 -19.91
N GLY A 15 -13.27 38.31 -19.90
CA GLY A 15 -12.72 37.12 -19.27
C GLY A 15 -13.18 35.80 -19.91
N GLN A 16 -13.82 35.81 -21.10
CA GLN A 16 -14.14 34.60 -21.82
C GLN A 16 -12.86 33.98 -22.38
N LYS A 17 -12.44 32.89 -21.74
CA LYS A 17 -11.22 32.14 -22.02
C LYS A 17 -11.29 31.49 -23.41
N GLN A 18 -10.27 31.73 -24.19
CA GLN A 18 -9.96 30.85 -25.31
C GLN A 18 -9.40 29.56 -24.72
N ALA A 19 -10.11 28.44 -24.91
CA ALA A 19 -9.53 27.12 -24.69
C ALA A 19 -8.20 27.01 -25.47
N THR A 20 -7.29 26.18 -24.98
CA THR A 20 -5.99 25.83 -25.55
C THR A 20 -6.11 25.45 -27.03
N GLY A 21 -6.01 26.43 -27.91
CA GLY A 21 -6.21 26.21 -29.36
C GLY A 21 -6.43 27.51 -30.15
N GLY A 22 -6.13 28.67 -29.54
CA GLY A 22 -6.35 30.00 -30.12
C GLY A 22 -5.88 30.14 -31.56
N GLY A 23 -6.71 30.74 -32.38
CA GLY A 23 -6.42 31.13 -33.76
C GLY A 23 -6.84 30.14 -34.84
N ARG A 24 -6.92 28.83 -34.57
CA ARG A 24 -7.35 27.80 -35.52
C ARG A 24 -8.83 27.44 -35.39
N PHE A 25 -9.38 27.53 -34.21
CA PHE A 25 -10.77 27.16 -33.93
C PHE A 25 -11.69 28.38 -34.04
N SER A 26 -12.85 28.21 -34.69
CA SER A 26 -13.86 29.26 -34.87
C SER A 26 -14.87 29.32 -33.72
N GLU A 27 -14.94 28.26 -32.92
CA GLU A 27 -15.88 28.12 -31.79
C GLU A 27 -15.17 27.62 -30.55
N GLY A 28 -15.68 27.95 -29.37
CA GLY A 28 -15.24 27.38 -28.10
C GLY A 28 -15.70 25.93 -27.94
N PRO A 29 -15.13 25.17 -26.96
CA PRO A 29 -15.55 23.80 -26.70
C PRO A 29 -17.02 23.73 -26.25
N ALA A 30 -17.73 22.70 -26.67
CA ALA A 30 -19.06 22.43 -26.18
C ALA A 30 -19.04 22.13 -24.67
N GLU A 31 -20.11 22.43 -23.95
CA GLU A 31 -20.24 22.18 -22.51
C GLU A 31 -19.93 20.73 -22.14
N LEU A 32 -20.43 19.76 -22.92
CA LEU A 32 -20.14 18.34 -22.70
C LEU A 32 -18.65 17.99 -22.88
N MET A 33 -17.96 18.71 -23.80
CA MET A 33 -16.53 18.53 -23.98
C MET A 33 -15.73 19.08 -22.80
N LEU A 34 -16.16 20.16 -22.19
CA LEU A 34 -15.56 20.67 -20.94
C LEU A 34 -15.76 19.68 -19.79
N ARG A 35 -16.96 19.15 -19.64
CA ARG A 35 -17.29 18.20 -18.55
C ARG A 35 -16.56 16.86 -18.67
N ILE A 36 -16.39 16.33 -19.88
CA ILE A 36 -15.66 15.06 -20.08
C ILE A 36 -14.14 15.25 -20.06
N GLY A 37 -13.68 16.47 -20.37
CA GLY A 37 -12.25 16.76 -20.49
C GLY A 37 -11.61 17.33 -19.22
N GLU A 38 -12.38 17.82 -18.26
CA GLU A 38 -11.83 18.35 -17.03
C GLU A 38 -11.21 17.26 -16.16
N SER A 39 -10.16 17.60 -15.44
CA SER A 39 -9.50 16.73 -14.47
C SER A 39 -9.27 17.41 -13.12
N VAL A 40 -9.56 18.73 -13.04
CA VAL A 40 -9.33 19.51 -11.80
C VAL A 40 -10.11 18.95 -10.60
N SER A 41 -11.24 18.28 -10.84
CA SER A 41 -12.03 17.63 -9.80
C SER A 41 -11.25 16.57 -9.00
N PHE A 42 -10.23 15.95 -9.60
CA PHE A 42 -9.40 14.95 -8.94
C PHE A 42 -7.90 15.29 -8.94
N ASP A 43 -7.39 16.07 -9.92
CA ASP A 43 -5.96 16.37 -10.01
C ASP A 43 -5.52 17.59 -9.20
N GLN A 44 -6.45 18.38 -8.64
CA GLN A 44 -6.13 19.47 -7.71
C GLN A 44 -5.22 19.05 -6.55
N ARG A 45 -5.21 17.77 -6.19
CA ARG A 45 -4.30 17.20 -5.18
C ARG A 45 -2.81 17.20 -5.61
N LEU A 46 -2.54 17.47 -6.89
CA LEU A 46 -1.19 17.65 -7.41
C LEU A 46 -0.66 19.09 -7.24
N ALA A 47 -1.46 20.03 -6.75
CA ALA A 47 -1.10 21.46 -6.67
C ALA A 47 0.24 21.72 -6.00
N VAL A 48 0.54 21.02 -4.89
CA VAL A 48 1.83 21.15 -4.18
C VAL A 48 2.99 20.76 -5.09
N PHE A 49 2.84 19.69 -5.85
CA PHE A 49 3.87 19.15 -6.73
C PHE A 49 4.03 20.01 -8.00
N ASP A 50 2.93 20.53 -8.55
CA ASP A 50 2.97 21.49 -9.66
C ASP A 50 3.68 22.78 -9.28
N VAL A 51 3.42 23.31 -8.08
CA VAL A 51 4.15 24.46 -7.55
C VAL A 51 5.64 24.16 -7.41
N GLN A 52 6.02 22.99 -6.88
CA GLN A 52 7.41 22.58 -6.77
C GLN A 52 8.09 22.48 -8.13
N GLY A 53 7.45 21.76 -9.08
CA GLY A 53 7.94 21.62 -10.45
C GLY A 53 8.07 22.96 -11.18
N SER A 54 7.08 23.84 -11.01
CA SER A 54 7.08 25.18 -11.60
C SER A 54 8.16 26.10 -11.01
N LYS A 55 8.46 26.01 -9.71
CA LYS A 55 9.58 26.73 -9.09
C LYS A 55 10.93 26.25 -9.61
N ALA A 56 11.13 24.93 -9.73
CA ALA A 56 12.35 24.37 -10.31
C ALA A 56 12.53 24.76 -11.78
N GLN A 57 11.43 24.79 -12.55
CA GLN A 57 11.44 25.29 -13.93
C GLN A 57 11.88 26.77 -14.00
N ALA A 58 11.31 27.66 -13.18
CA ALA A 58 11.67 29.05 -13.13
C ALA A 58 13.14 29.26 -12.71
N ALA A 59 13.61 28.48 -11.73
CA ALA A 59 15.01 28.50 -11.29
C ALA A 59 15.95 28.09 -12.44
N MET A 60 15.64 27.03 -13.17
CA MET A 60 16.41 26.61 -14.35
C MET A 60 16.41 27.66 -15.46
N LEU A 61 15.25 28.25 -15.79
CA LEU A 61 15.17 29.29 -16.81
C LEU A 61 16.03 30.51 -16.45
N ALA A 62 16.11 30.88 -15.18
CA ALA A 62 17.02 31.93 -14.71
C ALA A 62 18.49 31.50 -14.75
N HIS A 63 18.78 30.25 -14.36
CA HIS A 63 20.13 29.69 -14.40
C HIS A 63 20.72 29.72 -15.81
N VAL A 64 19.93 29.38 -16.82
CA VAL A 64 20.37 29.44 -18.23
C VAL A 64 20.17 30.80 -18.92
N GLY A 65 19.71 31.82 -18.20
CA GLY A 65 19.59 33.22 -18.69
C GLY A 65 18.39 33.50 -19.61
N ILE A 66 17.36 32.61 -19.61
CA ILE A 66 16.11 32.84 -20.38
C ILE A 66 15.20 33.86 -19.69
N ILE A 67 15.19 33.84 -18.35
CA ILE A 67 14.54 34.89 -17.52
C ILE A 67 15.56 35.50 -16.57
N THR A 68 15.23 36.65 -16.00
CA THR A 68 16.11 37.28 -15.00
C THR A 68 15.89 36.67 -13.61
N THR A 69 16.81 36.94 -12.68
CA THR A 69 16.68 36.54 -11.27
C THR A 69 15.45 37.18 -10.63
N GLU A 70 15.18 38.47 -10.94
CA GLU A 70 14.02 39.21 -10.44
C GLU A 70 12.70 38.59 -10.95
N GLU A 71 12.66 38.13 -12.22
CA GLU A 71 11.51 37.46 -12.78
C GLU A 71 11.28 36.09 -12.10
N ARG A 72 12.34 35.31 -11.86
CA ARG A 72 12.29 34.10 -11.08
C ARG A 72 11.72 34.33 -9.67
N ASP A 73 12.24 35.31 -8.96
CA ASP A 73 11.84 35.61 -7.57
C ASP A 73 10.37 36.06 -7.50
N ALA A 74 9.92 36.86 -8.47
CA ALA A 74 8.53 37.25 -8.59
C ALA A 74 7.61 36.03 -8.86
N ILE A 75 8.02 35.09 -9.74
CA ILE A 75 7.30 33.84 -10.02
C ILE A 75 7.24 32.99 -8.76
N HIS A 76 8.37 32.81 -8.06
CA HIS A 76 8.42 32.03 -6.82
C HIS A 76 7.47 32.60 -5.76
N GLY A 77 7.51 33.92 -5.53
CA GLY A 77 6.62 34.58 -4.57
C GLY A 77 5.13 34.46 -4.94
N GLY A 78 4.80 34.52 -6.23
CA GLY A 78 3.44 34.30 -6.72
C GLY A 78 2.96 32.85 -6.51
N LEU A 79 3.82 31.88 -6.76
CA LEU A 79 3.53 30.44 -6.54
C LEU A 79 3.37 30.12 -5.04
N ASP A 80 4.23 30.70 -4.18
CA ASP A 80 4.10 30.52 -2.73
C ASP A 80 2.79 31.10 -2.20
N ALA A 81 2.35 32.25 -2.68
CA ALA A 81 1.07 32.83 -2.32
C ALA A 81 -0.13 31.95 -2.75
N ILE A 82 -0.05 31.37 -3.95
CA ILE A 82 -1.07 30.41 -4.43
C ILE A 82 -1.08 29.17 -3.56
N LEU A 83 0.08 28.61 -3.21
CA LEU A 83 0.17 27.42 -2.37
C LEU A 83 -0.48 27.63 -0.99
N VAL A 84 -0.25 28.80 -0.37
CA VAL A 84 -0.90 29.17 0.90
C VAL A 84 -2.43 29.18 0.76
N GLU A 85 -2.97 29.71 -0.35
CA GLU A 85 -4.41 29.70 -0.60
C GLU A 85 -4.96 28.27 -0.80
N VAL A 86 -4.21 27.42 -1.51
CA VAL A 86 -4.56 26.00 -1.71
C VAL A 86 -4.60 25.24 -0.38
N GLU A 87 -3.56 25.40 0.43
CA GLU A 87 -3.45 24.73 1.74
C GLU A 87 -4.53 25.21 2.73
N ALA A 88 -4.92 26.48 2.64
CA ALA A 88 -6.01 27.06 3.41
C ALA A 88 -7.41 26.68 2.88
N GLY A 89 -7.51 25.97 1.76
CA GLY A 89 -8.80 25.66 1.10
C GLY A 89 -9.53 26.89 0.55
N GLN A 90 -8.76 27.96 0.27
CA GLN A 90 -9.30 29.25 -0.21
C GLN A 90 -9.07 29.47 -1.71
N PHE A 91 -8.29 28.61 -2.35
CA PHE A 91 -8.07 28.69 -3.79
C PHE A 91 -9.32 28.24 -4.56
N ASN A 92 -9.77 29.05 -5.51
CA ASN A 92 -10.96 28.75 -6.31
C ASN A 92 -10.59 27.95 -7.56
N TRP A 93 -10.96 26.67 -7.57
CA TRP A 93 -10.80 25.78 -8.72
C TRP A 93 -11.91 26.00 -9.74
N ASP A 94 -11.55 26.32 -10.98
CA ASP A 94 -12.47 26.53 -12.08
C ASP A 94 -12.38 25.35 -13.07
N MET A 95 -13.46 24.57 -13.20
CA MET A 95 -13.54 23.45 -14.16
C MET A 95 -13.37 23.90 -15.62
N ALA A 96 -13.69 25.15 -15.95
CA ALA A 96 -13.48 25.68 -17.29
C ALA A 96 -11.98 25.87 -17.63
N LEU A 97 -11.10 25.72 -16.64
CA LEU A 97 -9.63 25.71 -16.80
C LEU A 97 -9.06 24.30 -16.91
N GLU A 98 -9.90 23.30 -17.06
CA GLU A 98 -9.53 21.93 -17.38
C GLU A 98 -8.79 21.18 -16.25
N ASP A 99 -7.57 21.62 -15.88
CA ASP A 99 -6.69 20.92 -14.95
C ASP A 99 -6.12 21.83 -13.86
N VAL A 100 -5.47 21.23 -12.86
CA VAL A 100 -4.78 21.93 -11.78
C VAL A 100 -3.75 22.94 -12.32
N HIS A 101 -3.05 22.57 -13.36
CA HIS A 101 -1.93 23.36 -13.93
C HIS A 101 -2.44 24.65 -14.57
N MET A 102 -3.51 24.59 -15.38
CA MET A 102 -4.11 25.80 -15.98
C MET A 102 -4.71 26.71 -14.93
N ASN A 103 -5.30 26.16 -13.89
CA ASN A 103 -5.82 26.94 -12.76
C ASN A 103 -4.68 27.72 -12.08
N ILE A 104 -3.57 27.07 -11.75
CA ILE A 104 -2.40 27.68 -11.12
C ILE A 104 -1.73 28.70 -12.09
N GLU A 105 -1.51 28.31 -13.34
CA GLU A 105 -0.88 29.16 -14.36
C GLU A 105 -1.66 30.45 -14.59
N GLN A 106 -2.99 30.37 -14.69
CA GLN A 106 -3.82 31.56 -14.84
C GLN A 106 -3.78 32.46 -13.61
N ALA A 107 -3.95 31.86 -12.41
CA ALA A 107 -3.90 32.61 -11.15
C ALA A 107 -2.55 33.31 -10.97
N LEU A 108 -1.47 32.64 -11.35
CA LEU A 108 -0.11 33.20 -11.32
C LEU A 108 0.07 34.35 -12.34
N THR A 109 -0.37 34.14 -13.59
CA THR A 109 -0.22 35.15 -14.66
C THR A 109 -0.99 36.43 -14.37
N LEU A 110 -2.15 36.32 -13.71
CA LEU A 110 -2.92 37.50 -13.27
C LEU A 110 -2.19 38.32 -12.17
N ARG A 111 -1.30 37.71 -11.41
CA ARG A 111 -0.58 38.33 -10.29
C ARG A 111 0.84 38.78 -10.69
N VAL A 112 1.49 38.03 -11.55
CA VAL A 112 2.91 38.15 -11.90
C VAL A 112 3.06 38.16 -13.41
N PRO A 113 3.28 39.28 -14.07
CA PRO A 113 3.42 39.37 -15.53
C PRO A 113 4.54 38.48 -16.10
N ALA A 114 5.64 38.27 -15.34
CA ALA A 114 6.75 37.41 -15.73
C ALA A 114 6.33 35.94 -15.87
N ALA A 115 5.23 35.52 -15.25
CA ALA A 115 4.70 34.14 -15.32
C ALA A 115 4.36 33.69 -16.74
N ALA A 116 4.08 34.62 -17.65
CA ALA A 116 3.89 34.33 -19.07
C ALA A 116 5.10 33.61 -19.71
N LYS A 117 6.30 33.72 -19.12
CA LYS A 117 7.53 33.08 -19.57
C LYS A 117 7.73 31.67 -18.95
N LEU A 118 7.00 31.31 -17.89
CA LEU A 118 7.23 30.10 -17.11
C LEU A 118 7.07 28.80 -17.95
N HIS A 119 6.15 28.79 -18.92
CA HIS A 119 5.91 27.65 -19.79
C HIS A 119 6.97 27.44 -20.89
N THR A 120 7.99 28.34 -20.97
CA THR A 120 9.08 28.22 -21.94
C THR A 120 9.78 26.87 -21.82
N ALA A 121 9.97 26.19 -22.97
CA ALA A 121 10.61 24.85 -23.06
C ALA A 121 9.91 23.71 -22.27
N ARG A 122 8.66 23.89 -21.86
CA ARG A 122 7.86 22.92 -21.12
C ARG A 122 6.59 22.57 -21.91
N SER A 123 6.16 21.33 -21.81
CA SER A 123 4.84 20.86 -22.25
C SER A 123 4.01 20.50 -21.02
N ARG A 124 2.67 20.48 -21.18
CA ARG A 124 1.79 19.89 -20.19
C ARG A 124 2.14 18.41 -19.93
N ASN A 125 2.63 17.69 -20.94
CA ASN A 125 2.95 16.27 -20.83
C ASN A 125 4.11 15.99 -19.85
N ASP A 126 5.25 16.67 -19.98
CA ASP A 126 6.38 16.48 -19.08
C ASP A 126 6.14 17.12 -17.70
N GLN A 127 5.32 18.18 -17.63
CA GLN A 127 4.86 18.79 -16.38
C GLN A 127 4.05 17.76 -15.55
N VAL A 128 2.98 17.20 -16.11
CA VAL A 128 2.14 16.19 -15.44
C VAL A 128 2.95 14.96 -15.06
N ALA A 129 3.83 14.49 -15.94
CA ALA A 129 4.70 13.34 -15.65
C ALA A 129 5.63 13.62 -14.46
N THR A 130 6.15 14.85 -14.33
CA THR A 130 7.00 15.27 -13.21
C THR A 130 6.20 15.30 -11.90
N ASP A 131 5.03 15.91 -11.92
CA ASP A 131 4.18 16.06 -10.74
C ASP A 131 3.72 14.69 -10.21
N MET A 132 3.35 13.78 -11.10
CA MET A 132 2.99 12.41 -10.70
C MET A 132 4.18 11.65 -10.09
N ARG A 133 5.41 11.83 -10.60
CA ARG A 133 6.59 11.21 -10.01
C ARG A 133 6.92 11.79 -8.63
N LEU A 134 6.77 13.10 -8.43
CA LEU A 134 6.89 13.74 -7.12
C LEU A 134 5.81 13.21 -6.16
N TRP A 135 4.57 13.09 -6.64
CA TRP A 135 3.47 12.52 -5.87
C TRP A 135 3.74 11.07 -5.48
N PHE A 136 4.26 10.22 -6.37
CA PHE A 136 4.62 8.83 -6.04
C PHE A 136 5.68 8.75 -4.96
N LYS A 137 6.70 9.60 -5.01
CA LYS A 137 7.74 9.65 -3.97
C LYS A 137 7.13 9.95 -2.59
N ASP A 138 6.23 10.92 -2.51
CA ASP A 138 5.51 11.27 -1.28
C ASP A 138 4.58 10.13 -0.84
N ALA A 139 3.78 9.59 -1.74
CA ALA A 139 2.84 8.52 -1.47
C ALA A 139 3.54 7.24 -0.96
N CYS A 140 4.65 6.85 -1.60
CA CYS A 140 5.45 5.70 -1.15
C CYS A 140 6.00 5.92 0.27
N THR A 141 6.49 7.12 0.57
CA THR A 141 7.00 7.48 1.91
C THR A 141 5.90 7.40 2.96
N LYS A 142 4.71 7.89 2.67
CA LYS A 142 3.55 7.84 3.57
C LYS A 142 3.08 6.40 3.81
N LEU A 143 2.99 5.59 2.75
CA LEU A 143 2.61 4.17 2.89
C LEU A 143 3.67 3.35 3.63
N ASP A 144 4.96 3.63 3.45
CA ASP A 144 6.02 2.98 4.24
C ASP A 144 5.90 3.33 5.72
N THR A 145 5.51 4.57 6.05
CA THR A 145 5.23 4.98 7.43
C THR A 145 4.04 4.20 8.01
N SER A 146 2.93 4.08 7.28
CA SER A 146 1.76 3.31 7.71
C SER A 146 2.07 1.80 7.85
N LEU A 147 2.84 1.22 6.92
CA LEU A 147 3.31 -0.16 7.02
C LEU A 147 4.19 -0.39 8.26
N THR A 148 5.08 0.56 8.55
CA THR A 148 5.92 0.52 9.75
C THR A 148 5.08 0.55 11.02
N ALA A 149 4.03 1.37 11.07
CA ALA A 149 3.10 1.43 12.20
C ALA A 149 2.33 0.10 12.39
N VAL A 150 1.88 -0.54 11.30
CA VAL A 150 1.25 -1.87 11.37
C VAL A 150 2.24 -2.89 11.91
N ILE A 151 3.46 -2.95 11.38
CA ILE A 151 4.50 -3.86 11.86
C ILE A 151 4.73 -3.66 13.36
N ALA A 152 4.93 -2.42 13.81
CA ALA A 152 5.18 -2.10 15.21
C ALA A 152 4.01 -2.56 16.11
N SER A 153 2.77 -2.25 15.75
CA SER A 153 1.59 -2.63 16.54
C SER A 153 1.40 -4.15 16.60
N MET A 154 1.71 -4.87 15.52
CA MET A 154 1.65 -6.33 15.49
C MET A 154 2.77 -6.98 16.28
N VAL A 155 3.98 -6.42 16.27
CA VAL A 155 5.11 -6.87 17.09
C VAL A 155 4.80 -6.67 18.57
N ASP A 156 4.18 -5.56 18.95
CA ASP A 156 3.75 -5.31 20.32
C ASP A 156 2.64 -6.28 20.77
N LEU A 157 1.69 -6.60 19.90
CA LEU A 157 0.69 -7.63 20.19
C LEU A 157 1.35 -9.02 20.30
N ALA A 158 2.29 -9.35 19.43
CA ALA A 158 3.04 -10.60 19.48
C ALA A 158 3.82 -10.71 20.82
N ASP A 159 4.46 -9.64 21.26
CA ASP A 159 5.17 -9.64 22.53
C ASP A 159 4.26 -9.91 23.72
N ARG A 160 3.09 -9.28 23.78
CA ARG A 160 2.08 -9.51 24.83
C ARG A 160 1.47 -10.92 24.81
N THR A 161 1.54 -11.61 23.67
CA THR A 161 0.89 -12.91 23.45
C THR A 161 1.86 -14.06 23.25
N GLN A 162 3.16 -13.92 23.59
CA GLN A 162 4.18 -14.97 23.43
C GLN A 162 3.80 -16.28 24.13
N ALA A 163 3.21 -16.20 25.31
CA ALA A 163 2.80 -17.36 26.12
C ALA A 163 1.42 -17.92 25.71
N VAL A 164 0.69 -17.25 24.82
CA VAL A 164 -0.64 -17.71 24.39
C VAL A 164 -0.47 -18.70 23.26
N ILE A 165 -0.83 -19.96 23.51
CA ILE A 165 -0.75 -21.04 22.52
C ILE A 165 -2.13 -21.25 21.90
N ILE A 166 -2.15 -21.37 20.59
CA ILE A 166 -3.34 -21.64 19.77
C ILE A 166 -3.10 -22.85 18.87
N PRO A 167 -4.16 -23.56 18.43
CA PRO A 167 -4.00 -24.49 17.33
C PRO A 167 -3.60 -23.71 16.06
N GLY A 168 -2.58 -24.17 15.35
CA GLY A 168 -2.39 -23.81 13.95
C GLY A 168 -3.45 -24.51 13.10
N TYR A 169 -3.78 -23.94 11.95
CA TYR A 169 -4.82 -24.47 11.07
C TYR A 169 -4.26 -24.70 9.66
N THR A 170 -4.60 -25.84 9.09
CA THR A 170 -4.54 -26.10 7.64
C THR A 170 -5.91 -26.63 7.21
N HIS A 171 -6.42 -26.17 6.05
CA HIS A 171 -7.76 -26.52 5.57
C HIS A 171 -8.89 -26.22 6.58
N LEU A 172 -8.71 -25.21 7.43
CA LEU A 172 -9.57 -24.89 8.59
C LEU A 172 -9.72 -26.05 9.59
N GLN A 173 -8.83 -27.05 9.53
CA GLN A 173 -8.72 -28.11 10.52
C GLN A 173 -7.59 -27.80 11.48
N ARG A 174 -7.77 -28.16 12.75
CA ARG A 174 -6.72 -28.03 13.76
C ARG A 174 -5.52 -28.90 13.37
N ALA A 175 -4.34 -28.30 13.41
CA ALA A 175 -3.08 -28.96 13.10
C ALA A 175 -2.13 -28.92 14.32
N GLN A 176 -0.94 -28.42 14.16
CA GLN A 176 0.04 -28.36 15.24
C GLN A 176 -0.13 -27.08 16.09
N PRO A 177 0.23 -27.12 17.40
CA PRO A 177 0.16 -25.94 18.25
C PRO A 177 1.27 -24.94 17.89
N VAL A 178 0.92 -23.66 17.94
CA VAL A 178 1.85 -22.54 17.78
C VAL A 178 1.54 -21.43 18.78
N SER A 179 2.49 -20.54 19.08
CA SER A 179 2.14 -19.35 19.82
C SER A 179 1.37 -18.38 18.93
N MET A 180 0.43 -17.61 19.51
CA MET A 180 -0.25 -16.53 18.81
C MET A 180 0.76 -15.52 18.27
N ALA A 181 1.84 -15.26 19.01
CA ALA A 181 2.94 -14.43 18.57
C ALA A 181 3.57 -14.93 17.27
N HIS A 182 3.85 -16.24 17.14
CA HIS A 182 4.41 -16.80 15.93
C HIS A 182 3.50 -16.60 14.71
N HIS A 183 2.20 -16.76 14.88
CA HIS A 183 1.20 -16.50 13.84
C HIS A 183 1.19 -15.03 13.41
N LEU A 184 1.20 -14.09 14.36
CA LEU A 184 1.23 -12.65 14.09
C LEU A 184 2.50 -12.23 13.34
N LEU A 185 3.65 -12.79 13.73
CA LEU A 185 4.93 -12.51 13.07
C LEU A 185 4.96 -12.97 11.61
N ALA A 186 4.13 -13.95 11.20
CA ALA A 186 4.00 -14.32 9.80
C ALA A 186 3.43 -13.16 8.94
N TYR A 187 2.51 -12.38 9.48
CA TYR A 187 2.01 -11.17 8.82
C TYR A 187 3.05 -10.03 8.83
N VAL A 188 3.82 -9.90 9.89
CA VAL A 188 4.95 -8.94 9.93
C VAL A 188 5.93 -9.20 8.79
N GLU A 189 6.26 -10.46 8.51
CA GLU A 189 7.10 -10.85 7.36
C GLU A 189 6.45 -10.49 6.00
N MET A 190 5.12 -10.52 5.89
CA MET A 190 4.41 -10.11 4.68
C MET A 190 4.52 -8.60 4.47
N PHE A 191 4.26 -7.81 5.51
CA PHE A 191 4.32 -6.35 5.44
C PHE A 191 5.74 -5.81 5.24
N ASP A 192 6.77 -6.48 5.76
CA ASP A 192 8.17 -6.13 5.44
C ASP A 192 8.48 -6.33 3.95
N ARG A 193 7.99 -7.42 3.35
CA ARG A 193 8.11 -7.61 1.90
C ARG A 193 7.36 -6.53 1.11
N ASP A 194 6.24 -6.02 1.64
CA ASP A 194 5.49 -4.93 1.01
C ASP A 194 6.25 -3.60 1.08
N ARG A 195 6.93 -3.33 2.19
CA ARG A 195 7.84 -2.17 2.31
C ARG A 195 8.94 -2.19 1.26
N LYS A 196 9.55 -3.36 1.03
CA LYS A 196 10.58 -3.53 -0.01
C LYS A 196 10.03 -3.26 -1.41
N ARG A 197 8.83 -3.79 -1.73
CA ARG A 197 8.15 -3.49 -3.00
C ARG A 197 7.84 -2.00 -3.15
N MET A 198 7.44 -1.33 -2.06
CA MET A 198 7.16 0.11 -2.09
C MET A 198 8.43 0.93 -2.33
N ALA A 199 9.58 0.50 -1.78
CA ALA A 199 10.87 1.11 -2.06
C ALA A 199 11.27 0.96 -3.54
N ASP A 200 10.97 -0.17 -4.18
CA ASP A 200 11.18 -0.37 -5.62
C ASP A 200 10.33 0.59 -6.45
N VAL A 201 9.09 0.83 -6.06
CA VAL A 201 8.20 1.84 -6.74
C VAL A 201 8.75 3.25 -6.56
N PHE A 202 9.22 3.59 -5.36
CA PHE A 202 9.87 4.88 -5.11
C PHE A 202 11.08 5.07 -6.05
N ASP A 203 11.92 4.06 -6.20
CA ASP A 203 13.09 4.13 -7.09
C ASP A 203 12.71 4.28 -8.57
N GLN A 204 11.67 3.59 -9.05
CA GLN A 204 11.11 3.75 -10.39
C GLN A 204 10.59 5.18 -10.62
N ALA A 205 9.93 5.77 -9.63
CA ALA A 205 9.44 7.15 -9.70
C ALA A 205 10.56 8.20 -9.60
N ASN A 206 11.71 7.85 -9.00
CA ASN A 206 12.78 8.78 -8.70
C ASN A 206 13.67 9.09 -9.92
N VAL A 207 13.05 9.49 -11.06
CA VAL A 207 13.73 9.88 -12.31
C VAL A 207 12.99 11.07 -12.91
N CYS A 208 13.67 12.21 -13.13
CA CYS A 208 13.07 13.46 -13.59
C CYS A 208 12.74 13.43 -15.09
N PRO A 209 11.46 13.60 -15.50
CA PRO A 209 11.07 13.68 -16.90
C PRO A 209 11.09 15.11 -17.45
N LEU A 210 11.15 16.16 -16.61
CA LEU A 210 11.03 17.56 -17.02
C LEU A 210 12.13 17.94 -18.03
N GLY A 211 11.74 18.68 -19.04
CA GLY A 211 12.56 19.00 -20.19
C GLY A 211 12.42 18.02 -21.37
N SER A 212 11.60 16.98 -21.23
CA SER A 212 11.22 16.10 -22.36
C SER A 212 10.27 16.76 -23.34
N GLY A 213 9.63 17.86 -22.92
CA GLY A 213 8.62 18.57 -23.73
C GLY A 213 7.41 17.71 -23.99
N ALA A 214 6.79 17.88 -25.16
CA ALA A 214 5.66 17.06 -25.57
C ALA A 214 6.07 15.64 -25.98
N ILE A 215 7.18 15.48 -26.74
CA ILE A 215 7.74 14.23 -27.24
C ILE A 215 9.24 14.31 -27.60
N ALA A 216 9.76 15.46 -27.95
CA ALA A 216 11.09 15.62 -28.60
C ALA A 216 11.99 16.66 -27.91
N GLY A 217 11.67 17.05 -26.69
CA GLY A 217 12.44 18.07 -25.97
C GLY A 217 12.28 19.47 -26.57
N THR A 218 13.36 20.24 -26.55
CA THR A 218 13.43 21.62 -27.02
C THR A 218 14.80 21.92 -27.62
N THR A 219 14.88 22.95 -28.47
CA THR A 219 16.13 23.50 -28.99
C THR A 219 16.76 24.58 -28.09
N LEU A 220 16.08 24.99 -27.03
CA LEU A 220 16.56 25.93 -26.05
C LEU A 220 17.62 25.30 -25.13
N PRO A 221 18.59 26.07 -24.60
CA PRO A 221 19.68 25.54 -23.79
C PRO A 221 19.26 25.25 -22.33
N ILE A 222 18.27 24.40 -22.14
CA ILE A 222 17.80 24.01 -20.80
C ILE A 222 18.80 23.08 -20.10
N ASP A 223 18.83 23.11 -18.76
CA ASP A 223 19.60 22.21 -17.93
C ASP A 223 18.68 21.24 -17.15
N ARG A 224 18.52 20.03 -17.69
CA ARG A 224 17.68 18.99 -17.09
C ARG A 224 18.24 18.42 -15.79
N GLU A 225 19.58 18.37 -15.67
CA GLU A 225 20.23 17.88 -14.45
C GLU A 225 20.09 18.87 -13.30
N PHE A 226 20.14 20.18 -13.60
CA PHE A 226 19.84 21.22 -12.63
C PHE A 226 18.43 21.02 -12.05
N VAL A 227 17.42 20.84 -12.91
CA VAL A 227 16.03 20.61 -12.48
C VAL A 227 15.90 19.33 -11.65
N ALA A 228 16.59 18.25 -12.04
CA ALA A 228 16.55 17.00 -11.29
C ALA A 228 17.13 17.17 -9.88
N ARG A 229 18.21 17.95 -9.70
CA ARG A 229 18.76 18.26 -8.37
C ARG A 229 17.80 19.12 -7.55
N GLU A 230 17.21 20.19 -8.14
CA GLU A 230 16.24 21.07 -7.48
C GLU A 230 15.00 20.28 -6.96
N LEU A 231 14.56 19.27 -7.70
CA LEU A 231 13.42 18.42 -7.35
C LEU A 231 13.80 17.14 -6.58
N ASN A 232 15.08 17.03 -6.20
CA ASN A 232 15.60 15.86 -5.48
C ASN A 232 15.35 14.52 -6.21
N PHE A 233 15.45 14.52 -7.54
CA PHE A 233 15.57 13.31 -8.35
C PHE A 233 17.04 12.93 -8.45
N VAL A 234 17.55 12.30 -7.40
CA VAL A 234 18.97 11.94 -7.28
C VAL A 234 19.11 10.50 -6.84
N ASP A 235 20.26 9.87 -7.16
CA ASP A 235 20.66 8.60 -6.62
C ASP A 235 21.20 8.71 -5.18
N ALA A 236 21.65 7.61 -4.61
CA ALA A 236 22.21 7.55 -3.25
C ALA A 236 23.49 8.37 -3.09
N ASP A 237 24.21 8.63 -4.19
CA ASP A 237 25.46 9.41 -4.22
C ASP A 237 25.20 10.91 -4.52
N GLY A 238 23.93 11.30 -4.71
CA GLY A 238 23.51 12.66 -5.01
C GLY A 238 23.60 13.04 -6.50
N ASN A 239 23.84 12.08 -7.40
CA ASN A 239 23.86 12.36 -8.84
C ASN A 239 22.44 12.49 -9.38
N PRO A 240 22.20 13.44 -10.30
CA PRO A 240 20.87 13.66 -10.86
C PRO A 240 20.42 12.49 -11.73
N ARG A 241 19.16 12.10 -11.56
CA ARG A 241 18.50 11.05 -12.35
C ARG A 241 17.50 11.69 -13.30
N ILE A 242 17.77 11.61 -14.60
CA ILE A 242 16.92 12.13 -15.66
C ILE A 242 16.49 11.02 -16.62
N THR A 243 15.30 11.13 -17.18
CA THR A 243 14.83 10.19 -18.22
C THR A 243 15.69 10.29 -19.48
N GLN A 244 16.00 9.13 -20.07
CA GLN A 244 16.94 9.03 -21.19
C GLN A 244 16.25 9.03 -22.56
N ASN A 245 14.92 8.97 -22.59
CA ASN A 245 14.13 9.05 -23.82
C ASN A 245 12.90 9.94 -23.58
N SER A 246 12.76 11.00 -24.37
CA SER A 246 11.68 12.00 -24.18
C SER A 246 10.29 11.47 -24.56
N MET A 247 10.19 10.50 -25.45
CA MET A 247 8.91 9.89 -25.82
C MET A 247 8.42 8.94 -24.72
N ASP A 248 9.34 8.16 -24.16
CA ASP A 248 9.09 7.28 -23.02
C ASP A 248 8.71 8.10 -21.78
N ALA A 249 9.44 9.17 -21.49
CA ALA A 249 9.26 10.02 -20.32
C ALA A 249 7.83 10.57 -20.14
N VAL A 250 7.12 10.83 -21.23
CA VAL A 250 5.75 11.37 -21.21
C VAL A 250 4.68 10.27 -21.42
N SER A 251 5.10 9.06 -21.78
CA SER A 251 4.24 7.90 -22.06
C SER A 251 4.23 6.88 -20.92
N ASP A 252 5.33 6.76 -20.19
CA ASP A 252 5.57 5.76 -19.15
C ASP A 252 4.50 5.80 -18.05
N ARG A 253 3.93 4.61 -17.79
CA ARG A 253 2.98 4.35 -16.70
C ARG A 253 3.39 3.17 -15.84
N ASP A 254 4.65 2.74 -15.94
CA ASP A 254 5.13 1.57 -15.20
C ASP A 254 5.08 1.84 -13.68
N ALA A 255 5.45 3.05 -13.24
CA ALA A 255 5.33 3.43 -11.83
C ALA A 255 3.88 3.42 -11.33
N PHE A 256 2.90 3.79 -12.18
CA PHE A 256 1.46 3.74 -11.85
C PHE A 256 0.99 2.31 -11.65
N ILE A 257 1.34 1.41 -12.58
CA ILE A 257 0.99 -0.02 -12.54
C ILE A 257 1.70 -0.69 -11.36
N SER A 258 2.98 -0.42 -11.16
CA SER A 258 3.77 -0.97 -10.05
C SER A 258 3.19 -0.53 -8.70
N PHE A 259 2.86 0.76 -8.54
CA PHE A 259 2.23 1.29 -7.32
C PHE A 259 0.89 0.60 -7.03
N ALA A 260 -0.01 0.53 -8.02
CA ALA A 260 -1.30 -0.12 -7.86
C ALA A 260 -1.15 -1.62 -7.57
N SER A 261 -0.14 -2.29 -8.16
CA SER A 261 0.18 -3.71 -7.90
C SER A 261 0.62 -3.93 -6.45
N VAL A 262 1.46 -3.04 -5.91
CA VAL A 262 1.88 -3.11 -4.50
C VAL A 262 0.69 -2.85 -3.58
N CYS A 263 -0.13 -1.84 -3.85
CA CYS A 263 -1.35 -1.57 -3.09
C CYS A 263 -2.32 -2.77 -3.12
N ALA A 264 -2.52 -3.40 -4.27
CA ALA A 264 -3.35 -4.61 -4.40
C ALA A 264 -2.77 -5.78 -3.58
N THR A 265 -1.44 -5.96 -3.58
CA THR A 265 -0.76 -7.00 -2.79
C THR A 265 -0.91 -6.75 -1.28
N ILE A 266 -0.74 -5.50 -0.82
CA ILE A 266 -1.02 -5.10 0.56
C ILE A 266 -2.48 -5.41 0.91
N GLY A 267 -3.43 -5.09 0.01
CA GLY A 267 -4.84 -5.41 0.17
C GLY A 267 -5.10 -6.90 0.36
N VAL A 268 -4.40 -7.77 -0.37
CA VAL A 268 -4.47 -9.24 -0.19
C VAL A 268 -3.95 -9.65 1.19
N HIS A 269 -2.83 -9.09 1.66
CA HIS A 269 -2.29 -9.40 2.99
C HIS A 269 -3.23 -8.92 4.10
N LEU A 270 -3.77 -7.71 3.99
CA LEU A 270 -4.77 -7.16 4.91
C LEU A 270 -6.07 -7.97 4.91
N SER A 271 -6.52 -8.45 3.75
CA SER A 271 -7.70 -9.32 3.63
C SER A 271 -7.50 -10.65 4.37
N ARG A 272 -6.34 -11.28 4.23
CA ARG A 272 -5.99 -12.52 4.94
C ARG A 272 -5.92 -12.32 6.45
N LEU A 273 -5.25 -11.24 6.88
CA LEU A 273 -5.21 -10.83 8.30
C LEU A 273 -6.63 -10.63 8.84
N SER A 274 -7.46 -9.93 8.09
CA SER A 274 -8.85 -9.67 8.47
C SER A 274 -9.65 -10.95 8.65
N GLU A 275 -9.47 -11.93 7.75
CA GLU A 275 -10.14 -13.22 7.84
C GLU A 275 -9.80 -13.95 9.14
N ASP A 276 -8.50 -14.01 9.51
CA ASP A 276 -8.09 -14.64 10.77
C ASP A 276 -8.72 -13.95 11.98
N PHE A 277 -8.73 -12.61 12.03
CA PHE A 277 -9.30 -11.87 13.15
C PHE A 277 -10.83 -11.94 13.20
N ILE A 278 -11.52 -12.04 12.06
CA ILE A 278 -12.97 -12.29 11.98
C ILE A 278 -13.28 -13.67 12.57
N LEU A 279 -12.56 -14.71 12.14
CA LEU A 279 -12.72 -16.06 12.68
C LEU A 279 -12.40 -16.09 14.18
N TRP A 280 -11.26 -15.53 14.58
CA TRP A 280 -10.81 -15.58 15.97
C TRP A 280 -11.70 -14.80 16.94
N SER A 281 -12.42 -13.78 16.46
CA SER A 281 -13.37 -13.02 17.29
C SER A 281 -14.78 -13.64 17.32
N SER A 282 -15.04 -14.68 16.52
CA SER A 282 -16.34 -15.38 16.50
C SER A 282 -16.57 -16.19 17.78
N ALA A 283 -17.83 -16.51 18.07
CA ALA A 283 -18.21 -17.31 19.23
C ALA A 283 -17.63 -18.73 19.17
N GLU A 284 -17.44 -19.28 17.98
CA GLU A 284 -16.89 -20.62 17.70
C GLU A 284 -15.42 -20.71 18.09
N PHE A 285 -14.61 -19.71 17.71
CA PHE A 285 -13.18 -19.64 18.07
C PHE A 285 -12.97 -18.93 19.40
N GLY A 286 -13.32 -17.66 19.48
CA GLY A 286 -13.22 -16.84 20.67
C GLY A 286 -11.79 -16.63 21.17
N PHE A 287 -10.79 -16.64 20.27
CA PHE A 287 -9.38 -16.51 20.63
C PHE A 287 -8.97 -15.08 20.95
N VAL A 288 -9.66 -14.11 20.36
CA VAL A 288 -9.39 -12.69 20.58
C VAL A 288 -10.66 -11.90 20.86
N ARG A 289 -10.50 -10.80 21.60
CA ARG A 289 -11.49 -9.74 21.75
C ARG A 289 -11.00 -8.51 21.02
N LEU A 290 -11.84 -7.99 20.12
CA LEU A 290 -11.55 -6.75 19.42
C LEU A 290 -11.96 -5.55 20.29
N PRO A 291 -11.25 -4.41 20.19
CA PRO A 291 -11.62 -3.21 20.94
C PRO A 291 -12.97 -2.65 20.46
N ASP A 292 -13.77 -2.11 21.37
CA ASP A 292 -15.11 -1.59 21.11
C ASP A 292 -15.11 -0.50 20.02
N ALA A 293 -14.07 0.31 19.98
CA ALA A 293 -13.94 1.39 19.01
C ALA A 293 -13.84 0.93 17.54
N PHE A 294 -13.53 -0.36 17.30
CA PHE A 294 -13.39 -0.96 15.96
C PHE A 294 -14.42 -2.05 15.68
N THR A 295 -15.52 -2.05 16.45
CA THR A 295 -16.60 -3.01 16.34
C THR A 295 -17.93 -2.29 16.39
N THR A 296 -18.99 -2.92 15.89
CA THR A 296 -20.36 -2.39 16.01
C THR A 296 -21.29 -3.37 16.72
N GLY A 297 -22.30 -2.83 17.39
CA GLY A 297 -23.37 -3.61 17.98
C GLY A 297 -24.51 -3.86 16.98
N SER A 298 -25.52 -4.60 17.42
CA SER A 298 -26.78 -4.77 16.70
C SER A 298 -27.87 -3.93 17.35
N SER A 299 -28.67 -3.23 16.54
CA SER A 299 -29.85 -2.52 17.02
C SER A 299 -30.95 -3.44 17.56
N LEU A 300 -30.93 -4.74 17.18
CA LEU A 300 -31.92 -5.74 17.58
C LEU A 300 -31.37 -6.73 18.62
N MET A 301 -30.09 -7.09 18.52
CA MET A 301 -29.47 -8.14 19.33
C MET A 301 -28.40 -7.52 20.25
N PRO A 302 -28.73 -7.20 21.52
CA PRO A 302 -27.82 -6.46 22.39
C PRO A 302 -26.51 -7.17 22.76
N GLN A 303 -26.46 -8.49 22.61
CA GLN A 303 -25.27 -9.31 22.85
C GLN A 303 -24.30 -9.37 21.66
N LYS A 304 -24.72 -8.89 20.48
CA LYS A 304 -23.96 -9.06 19.23
C LYS A 304 -22.92 -7.95 19.10
N LYS A 305 -21.69 -8.35 18.80
CA LYS A 305 -20.54 -7.48 18.52
C LYS A 305 -19.90 -7.92 17.21
N ASN A 306 -19.90 -7.03 16.22
CA ASN A 306 -19.48 -7.36 14.85
C ASN A 306 -18.04 -6.87 14.59
N PRO A 307 -17.20 -7.63 13.85
CA PRO A 307 -15.85 -7.24 13.48
C PRO A 307 -15.81 -6.35 12.24
N ASP A 308 -16.68 -5.31 12.18
CA ASP A 308 -16.95 -4.53 10.96
C ASP A 308 -15.68 -3.92 10.34
N ALA A 309 -14.72 -3.49 11.17
CA ALA A 309 -13.47 -2.92 10.66
C ALA A 309 -12.73 -3.93 9.76
N PHE A 310 -12.60 -5.18 10.21
CA PHE A 310 -11.96 -6.23 9.43
C PHE A 310 -12.78 -6.69 8.22
N GLU A 311 -14.12 -6.72 8.34
CA GLU A 311 -14.99 -7.03 7.20
C GLU A 311 -14.88 -5.97 6.11
N LEU A 312 -14.85 -4.67 6.48
CA LEU A 312 -14.66 -3.57 5.54
C LEU A 312 -13.27 -3.61 4.89
N ILE A 313 -12.20 -3.90 5.64
CA ILE A 313 -10.85 -4.05 5.10
C ILE A 313 -10.82 -5.19 4.07
N ARG A 314 -11.38 -6.35 4.41
CA ARG A 314 -11.51 -7.50 3.49
C ARG A 314 -12.28 -7.11 2.22
N GLY A 315 -13.38 -6.37 2.35
CA GLY A 315 -14.17 -5.89 1.21
C GLY A 315 -13.42 -4.87 0.34
N LYS A 316 -12.73 -3.90 0.96
CA LYS A 316 -11.98 -2.84 0.27
C LYS A 316 -10.78 -3.38 -0.54
N SER A 317 -10.21 -4.52 -0.17
CA SER A 317 -9.11 -5.14 -0.92
C SER A 317 -9.48 -5.45 -2.37
N ALA A 318 -10.74 -5.76 -2.66
CA ALA A 318 -11.24 -5.99 -4.01
C ALA A 318 -11.16 -4.73 -4.89
N ARG A 319 -11.36 -3.54 -4.30
CA ARG A 319 -11.26 -2.26 -5.01
C ARG A 319 -9.85 -1.99 -5.51
N LEU A 320 -8.83 -2.30 -4.71
CA LEU A 320 -7.42 -2.16 -5.10
C LEU A 320 -7.06 -3.05 -6.30
N THR A 321 -7.57 -4.28 -6.31
CA THR A 321 -7.42 -5.21 -7.46
C THR A 321 -8.10 -4.64 -8.71
N GLY A 322 -9.29 -4.05 -8.56
CA GLY A 322 -10.01 -3.40 -9.65
C GLY A 322 -9.25 -2.21 -10.23
N ASN A 323 -8.63 -1.38 -9.39
CA ASN A 323 -7.80 -0.25 -9.81
C ASN A 323 -6.58 -0.69 -10.63
N LEU A 324 -5.87 -1.73 -10.19
CA LEU A 324 -4.77 -2.32 -10.95
C LEU A 324 -5.24 -2.84 -12.31
N GLN A 325 -6.36 -3.57 -12.34
CA GLN A 325 -6.93 -4.08 -13.58
C GLN A 325 -7.33 -2.96 -14.55
N MET A 326 -7.88 -1.86 -14.04
CA MET A 326 -8.21 -0.67 -14.84
C MET A 326 -6.97 -0.11 -15.52
N LEU A 327 -5.88 0.13 -14.77
CA LEU A 327 -4.62 0.65 -15.33
C LEU A 327 -4.03 -0.25 -16.41
N LEU A 328 -3.92 -1.55 -16.15
CA LEU A 328 -3.41 -2.53 -17.12
C LEU A 328 -4.24 -2.54 -18.41
N THR A 329 -5.56 -2.46 -18.28
CA THR A 329 -6.47 -2.48 -19.42
C THR A 329 -6.40 -1.19 -20.22
N MET A 330 -6.31 -0.04 -19.54
CA MET A 330 -6.24 1.28 -20.16
C MET A 330 -4.95 1.44 -20.97
N VAL A 331 -3.80 1.10 -20.43
CA VAL A 331 -2.49 1.28 -21.08
C VAL A 331 -2.29 0.30 -22.25
N LYS A 332 -2.89 -0.90 -22.13
CA LYS A 332 -2.77 -1.95 -23.17
C LYS A 332 -3.28 -1.46 -24.53
N GLY A 333 -2.38 -1.43 -25.51
CA GLY A 333 -2.72 -1.11 -26.91
C GLY A 333 -2.67 0.39 -27.25
N LEU A 334 -2.31 1.28 -26.31
CA LEU A 334 -2.05 2.68 -26.63
C LEU A 334 -0.74 2.82 -27.42
N PRO A 335 -0.69 3.71 -28.42
CA PRO A 335 0.56 4.08 -29.07
C PRO A 335 1.46 4.87 -28.10
N LEU A 336 2.76 4.97 -28.42
CA LEU A 336 3.71 5.77 -27.65
C LEU A 336 3.30 7.24 -27.56
N THR A 337 3.89 7.92 -26.60
CA THR A 337 3.66 9.30 -26.20
C THR A 337 2.31 9.48 -25.51
N TYR A 338 1.83 10.72 -25.42
CA TYR A 338 0.60 11.01 -24.69
C TYR A 338 -0.64 10.84 -25.58
N ASN A 339 -1.61 10.10 -25.08
CA ASN A 339 -2.99 10.06 -25.56
C ASN A 339 -3.91 10.45 -24.40
N ARG A 340 -5.05 11.06 -24.71
CA ARG A 340 -5.98 11.59 -23.68
C ARG A 340 -6.50 10.51 -22.72
N ASP A 341 -6.51 9.25 -23.13
CA ASP A 341 -6.79 8.09 -22.28
C ASP A 341 -5.98 8.10 -20.98
N LEU A 342 -4.72 8.55 -21.08
CA LEU A 342 -3.79 8.62 -19.93
C LEU A 342 -4.17 9.68 -18.87
N GLN A 343 -5.23 10.46 -19.09
CA GLN A 343 -5.81 11.31 -18.04
C GLN A 343 -6.47 10.46 -16.96
N GLU A 344 -7.04 9.30 -17.35
CA GLU A 344 -7.75 8.38 -16.47
C GLU A 344 -6.82 7.51 -15.59
N ASP A 345 -5.51 7.71 -15.65
CA ASP A 345 -4.53 7.01 -14.81
C ASP A 345 -4.56 7.43 -13.34
N LYS A 346 -4.95 8.68 -13.07
CA LYS A 346 -4.88 9.31 -11.76
C LYS A 346 -5.95 8.82 -10.77
N PRO A 347 -7.25 8.76 -11.13
CA PRO A 347 -8.29 8.33 -10.21
C PRO A 347 -8.02 6.95 -9.56
N PRO A 348 -7.65 5.87 -10.30
CA PRO A 348 -7.38 4.58 -9.69
C PRO A 348 -6.11 4.58 -8.82
N VAL A 349 -5.11 5.39 -9.16
CA VAL A 349 -3.87 5.50 -8.37
C VAL A 349 -4.14 6.26 -7.05
N PHE A 350 -4.82 7.38 -7.12
CA PHE A 350 -5.18 8.17 -5.94
C PHE A 350 -6.09 7.37 -5.00
N ASP A 351 -7.06 6.68 -5.55
CA ASP A 351 -7.94 5.80 -4.78
C ASP A 351 -7.18 4.63 -4.14
N SER A 352 -6.24 4.04 -4.86
CA SER A 352 -5.39 2.97 -4.32
C SER A 352 -4.57 3.45 -3.13
N PHE A 353 -4.01 4.66 -3.20
CA PHE A 353 -3.32 5.28 -2.07
C PHE A 353 -4.25 5.49 -0.88
N ASP A 354 -5.38 6.19 -1.09
CA ASP A 354 -6.30 6.57 -0.03
C ASP A 354 -6.87 5.35 0.71
N GLN A 355 -7.26 4.30 -0.04
CA GLN A 355 -7.80 3.08 0.57
C GLN A 355 -6.72 2.27 1.28
N THR A 356 -5.51 2.16 0.70
CA THR A 356 -4.41 1.41 1.31
C THR A 356 -3.97 2.06 2.62
N GLN A 357 -3.76 3.37 2.62
CA GLN A 357 -3.38 4.12 3.83
C GLN A 357 -4.44 3.97 4.93
N LEU A 358 -5.71 4.20 4.59
CA LEU A 358 -6.82 4.08 5.54
C LEU A 358 -6.89 2.69 6.17
N MET A 359 -6.73 1.62 5.37
CA MET A 359 -6.77 0.25 5.87
C MET A 359 -5.58 -0.07 6.78
N LEU A 360 -4.38 0.36 6.42
CA LEU A 360 -3.17 0.19 7.23
C LEU A 360 -3.31 0.92 8.58
N ASP A 361 -3.72 2.19 8.56
CA ASP A 361 -3.87 3.00 9.76
C ASP A 361 -4.96 2.42 10.68
N CYS A 362 -6.06 1.92 10.11
CA CYS A 362 -7.12 1.25 10.85
C CYS A 362 -6.61 -0.03 11.54
N VAL A 363 -5.84 -0.87 10.83
CA VAL A 363 -5.24 -2.08 11.42
C VAL A 363 -4.25 -1.72 12.52
N ALA A 364 -3.34 -0.78 12.28
CA ALA A 364 -2.36 -0.36 13.28
C ALA A 364 -3.03 0.09 14.58
N ALA A 365 -4.06 0.92 14.48
CA ALA A 365 -4.80 1.41 15.64
C ALA A 365 -5.61 0.30 16.33
N CYS A 366 -6.24 -0.61 15.58
CA CYS A 366 -7.02 -1.71 16.13
C CYS A 366 -6.14 -2.68 16.95
N MET A 367 -4.94 -3.04 16.44
CA MET A 367 -4.03 -4.00 17.08
C MET A 367 -3.60 -3.59 18.49
N VAL A 368 -3.56 -2.31 18.79
CA VAL A 368 -3.22 -1.79 20.13
C VAL A 368 -4.18 -2.33 21.20
N GLY A 369 -5.48 -2.39 20.88
CA GLY A 369 -6.53 -2.77 21.81
C GLY A 369 -6.99 -4.25 21.70
N VAL A 370 -6.38 -5.06 20.85
CA VAL A 370 -6.70 -6.49 20.78
C VAL A 370 -6.21 -7.22 22.02
N GLU A 371 -7.10 -8.05 22.59
CA GLU A 371 -6.81 -8.91 23.76
C GLU A 371 -6.99 -10.38 23.38
N ALA A 372 -6.05 -11.24 23.81
CA ALA A 372 -6.20 -12.68 23.69
C ALA A 372 -7.09 -13.24 24.81
N ASP A 373 -8.05 -14.12 24.50
CA ASP A 373 -8.77 -14.90 25.48
C ASP A 373 -7.96 -16.17 25.84
N VAL A 374 -7.10 -16.04 26.83
CA VAL A 374 -6.16 -17.09 27.25
C VAL A 374 -6.90 -18.39 27.60
N ALA A 375 -8.07 -18.30 28.24
CA ALA A 375 -8.83 -19.48 28.64
C ALA A 375 -9.41 -20.24 27.44
N ARG A 376 -9.92 -19.52 26.43
CA ARG A 376 -10.39 -20.10 25.18
C ARG A 376 -9.25 -20.74 24.38
N CYS A 377 -8.13 -20.05 24.26
CA CYS A 377 -6.93 -20.57 23.61
C CYS A 377 -6.44 -21.84 24.28
N ALA A 378 -6.31 -21.87 25.61
CA ALA A 378 -5.90 -23.04 26.37
C ALA A 378 -6.85 -24.22 26.17
N LYS A 379 -8.16 -23.99 26.17
CA LYS A 379 -9.16 -25.03 25.87
C LYS A 379 -9.02 -25.59 24.45
N ALA A 380 -8.69 -24.74 23.48
CA ALA A 380 -8.57 -25.14 22.07
C ALA A 380 -7.35 -26.04 21.81
N VAL A 381 -6.26 -25.87 22.59
CA VAL A 381 -5.03 -26.67 22.48
C VAL A 381 -4.99 -27.87 23.45
N ALA A 382 -6.04 -28.08 24.24
CA ALA A 382 -6.12 -29.21 25.16
C ALA A 382 -6.29 -30.58 24.49
N ASP A 383 -6.61 -30.59 23.19
CA ASP A 383 -6.71 -31.80 22.41
C ASP A 383 -5.32 -32.41 22.14
N PRO A 384 -5.00 -33.59 22.69
CA PRO A 384 -3.69 -34.20 22.49
C PRO A 384 -3.41 -34.61 21.05
N ALA A 385 -4.43 -34.76 20.20
CA ALA A 385 -4.26 -35.05 18.78
C ALA A 385 -3.42 -34.02 18.04
N LEU A 386 -3.35 -32.79 18.55
CA LEU A 386 -2.48 -31.73 18.00
C LEU A 386 -0.98 -32.09 18.06
N LEU A 387 -0.59 -33.03 18.93
CA LEU A 387 0.77 -33.51 19.13
C LEU A 387 0.98 -34.93 18.57
N ALA A 388 0.03 -35.46 17.76
CA ALA A 388 0.18 -36.77 17.14
C ALA A 388 1.48 -36.87 16.30
N THR A 389 1.90 -35.81 15.62
CA THR A 389 3.17 -35.78 14.88
C THR A 389 4.38 -35.93 15.83
N ASP A 390 4.31 -35.41 17.05
CA ASP A 390 5.39 -35.56 18.04
C ASP A 390 5.58 -37.02 18.46
N VAL A 391 4.52 -37.85 18.39
CA VAL A 391 4.63 -39.31 18.55
C VAL A 391 5.36 -39.95 17.36
N VAL A 392 5.13 -39.45 16.15
CA VAL A 392 5.93 -39.92 14.99
C VAL A 392 7.41 -39.60 15.20
N ASP A 393 7.74 -38.37 15.62
CA ASP A 393 9.11 -37.97 15.89
C ASP A 393 9.76 -38.81 17.01
N TYR A 394 9.02 -39.07 18.10
CA TYR A 394 9.41 -39.95 19.19
C TYR A 394 9.81 -41.37 18.69
N LEU A 395 9.07 -41.93 17.75
CA LEU A 395 9.36 -43.24 17.17
C LEU A 395 10.57 -43.17 16.21
N VAL A 396 10.69 -42.10 15.42
CA VAL A 396 11.81 -41.88 14.51
C VAL A 396 13.13 -41.75 15.29
N GLU A 397 13.13 -41.04 16.41
CA GLU A 397 14.29 -40.96 17.34
C GLU A 397 14.70 -42.32 17.90
N ARG A 398 13.79 -43.28 17.89
CA ARG A 398 13.99 -44.69 18.28
C ARG A 398 14.27 -45.62 17.09
N GLU A 399 14.69 -45.06 15.98
CA GLU A 399 15.12 -45.74 14.76
C GLU A 399 13.96 -46.42 14.00
N VAL A 400 12.70 -46.02 14.24
CA VAL A 400 11.57 -46.48 13.43
C VAL A 400 11.50 -45.64 12.15
N PRO A 401 11.45 -46.29 10.96
CA PRO A 401 11.32 -45.55 9.71
C PRO A 401 10.07 -44.62 9.69
N PHE A 402 10.19 -43.42 9.18
CA PHE A 402 9.11 -42.41 9.22
C PHE A 402 7.75 -42.92 8.75
N ARG A 403 7.70 -43.68 7.64
CA ARG A 403 6.44 -44.25 7.13
C ARG A 403 5.82 -45.25 8.08
N GLU A 404 6.63 -46.10 8.71
CA GLU A 404 6.19 -47.04 9.71
C GLU A 404 5.68 -46.33 10.97
N ALA A 405 6.44 -45.34 11.46
CA ALA A 405 6.03 -44.49 12.58
C ALA A 405 4.70 -43.78 12.31
N HIS A 406 4.49 -43.29 11.11
CA HIS A 406 3.23 -42.64 10.71
C HIS A 406 2.04 -43.66 10.74
N HIS A 407 2.24 -44.88 10.27
CA HIS A 407 1.21 -45.96 10.34
C HIS A 407 0.91 -46.32 11.78
N VAL A 408 1.93 -46.44 12.63
CA VAL A 408 1.77 -46.69 14.07
C VAL A 408 0.91 -45.63 14.73
N VAL A 409 1.20 -44.37 14.48
CA VAL A 409 0.43 -43.23 15.02
C VAL A 409 -1.00 -43.24 14.46
N GLY A 410 -1.20 -43.56 13.19
CA GLY A 410 -2.53 -43.75 12.61
C GLY A 410 -3.34 -44.86 13.35
N ALA A 411 -2.69 -45.96 13.75
CA ALA A 411 -3.33 -47.02 14.55
C ALA A 411 -3.67 -46.53 15.97
N LEU A 412 -2.81 -45.69 16.58
CA LEU A 412 -3.09 -45.08 17.91
C LEU A 412 -4.28 -44.12 17.83
N VAL A 413 -4.38 -43.31 16.78
CA VAL A 413 -5.54 -42.43 16.58
C VAL A 413 -6.82 -43.26 16.38
N GLY A 414 -6.79 -44.29 15.55
CA GLY A 414 -7.94 -45.20 15.38
C GLY A 414 -8.34 -45.94 16.67
N LEU A 415 -7.37 -46.28 17.53
CA LEU A 415 -7.64 -46.85 18.84
C LEU A 415 -8.30 -45.81 19.78
N SER A 416 -7.79 -44.57 19.78
CA SER A 416 -8.36 -43.46 20.53
C SER A 416 -9.85 -43.24 20.17
N GLU A 417 -10.16 -43.19 18.88
CA GLU A 417 -11.52 -43.04 18.38
C GLU A 417 -12.41 -44.23 18.78
N LYS A 418 -11.91 -45.45 18.63
CA LYS A 418 -12.64 -46.68 18.98
C LYS A 418 -12.98 -46.74 20.47
N LEU A 419 -12.10 -46.27 21.34
CA LEU A 419 -12.28 -46.32 22.79
C LEU A 419 -12.94 -45.04 23.33
N ASP A 420 -13.22 -44.03 22.49
CA ASP A 420 -13.67 -42.70 22.90
C ASP A 420 -12.79 -42.14 24.02
N THR A 421 -11.48 -42.34 23.90
CA THR A 421 -10.48 -41.98 24.89
C THR A 421 -9.42 -41.07 24.29
N PRO A 422 -9.09 -39.91 24.90
CA PRO A 422 -8.04 -39.00 24.39
C PRO A 422 -6.72 -39.74 24.18
N LEU A 423 -6.01 -39.40 23.11
CA LEU A 423 -4.79 -40.08 22.67
C LEU A 423 -3.76 -40.25 23.80
N ASN A 424 -3.56 -39.23 24.61
CA ASN A 424 -2.64 -39.22 25.77
C ASN A 424 -3.14 -40.00 27.01
N LYS A 425 -4.30 -40.57 26.95
CA LYS A 425 -4.93 -41.38 28.04
C LYS A 425 -5.22 -42.80 27.65
N LEU A 426 -4.72 -43.23 26.49
CA LEU A 426 -4.85 -44.63 26.07
C LEU A 426 -4.13 -45.52 27.08
N PRO A 427 -4.78 -46.66 27.51
CA PRO A 427 -4.14 -47.62 28.40
C PRO A 427 -2.91 -48.23 27.76
N TYR A 428 -1.77 -48.25 28.48
CA TYR A 428 -0.50 -48.73 27.95
C TYR A 428 -0.54 -50.19 27.49
N ASP A 429 -1.30 -51.03 28.17
CA ASP A 429 -1.51 -52.43 27.76
C ASP A 429 -2.19 -52.60 26.40
N GLN A 430 -2.88 -51.54 25.90
CA GLN A 430 -3.46 -51.51 24.56
C GLN A 430 -2.57 -50.79 23.55
N VAL A 431 -1.70 -49.93 24.00
CA VAL A 431 -0.71 -49.17 23.17
C VAL A 431 0.51 -50.05 22.85
N ALA A 432 1.06 -50.73 23.84
CA ALA A 432 2.29 -51.54 23.71
C ALA A 432 2.23 -52.60 22.59
N PRO A 433 1.09 -53.29 22.34
CA PRO A 433 1.01 -54.26 21.25
C PRO A 433 1.05 -53.67 19.84
N ILE A 434 0.84 -52.36 19.69
CA ILE A 434 0.83 -51.69 18.37
C ILE A 434 2.24 -51.64 17.80
N HIS A 435 3.26 -51.29 18.64
CA HIS A 435 4.64 -51.28 18.20
C HIS A 435 5.60 -51.41 19.40
N PRO A 436 6.67 -52.25 19.32
CA PRO A 436 7.58 -52.51 20.44
C PRO A 436 8.44 -51.32 20.87
N LYS A 437 8.57 -50.28 20.02
CA LYS A 437 9.29 -49.06 20.34
C LYS A 437 8.42 -47.98 21.07
N LEU A 438 7.12 -48.25 21.26
CA LEU A 438 6.27 -47.46 22.14
C LEU A 438 6.58 -47.87 23.59
N GLY A 439 7.45 -47.12 24.27
CA GLY A 439 7.79 -47.36 25.67
C GLY A 439 6.71 -46.87 26.63
N GLU A 440 6.85 -47.16 27.92
CA GLU A 440 5.94 -46.64 28.96
C GLU A 440 5.91 -45.10 29.04
N ASP A 441 6.95 -44.46 28.51
CA ASP A 441 7.15 -43.02 28.47
C ASP A 441 6.56 -42.33 27.20
N TRP A 442 5.87 -43.07 26.32
CA TRP A 442 5.38 -42.59 25.03
C TRP A 442 4.42 -41.40 25.18
N ASP A 443 3.66 -41.34 26.27
CA ASP A 443 2.71 -40.25 26.56
C ASP A 443 3.38 -38.94 27.01
N SER A 444 4.67 -39.00 27.34
CA SER A 444 5.47 -37.79 27.70
C SER A 444 5.55 -36.77 26.57
N VAL A 445 5.28 -37.17 25.33
CA VAL A 445 5.26 -36.26 24.16
C VAL A 445 4.09 -35.28 24.20
N PHE A 446 3.01 -35.58 24.94
CA PHE A 446 1.80 -34.76 25.01
C PHE A 446 1.94 -33.56 25.97
N ASP A 447 3.16 -33.27 26.42
CA ASP A 447 3.47 -32.01 27.11
C ASP A 447 3.63 -30.88 26.06
N LEU A 448 2.66 -29.98 26.03
CA LEU A 448 2.60 -28.85 25.09
C LEU A 448 3.83 -27.95 25.23
N LYS A 449 4.31 -27.71 26.46
CA LYS A 449 5.49 -26.87 26.69
C LYS A 449 6.75 -27.53 26.12
N ARG A 450 6.95 -28.81 26.41
CA ARG A 450 8.05 -29.60 25.85
C ARG A 450 8.03 -29.61 24.32
N ALA A 451 6.85 -29.81 23.74
CA ALA A 451 6.68 -29.83 22.29
C ALA A 451 7.08 -28.50 21.62
N LEU A 452 6.75 -27.36 22.23
CA LEU A 452 7.15 -26.06 21.73
C LEU A 452 8.63 -25.78 21.96
N ASP A 453 9.15 -26.10 23.17
CA ASP A 453 10.58 -25.92 23.50
C ASP A 453 11.49 -26.77 22.60
N ALA A 454 11.00 -27.88 22.03
CA ALA A 454 11.77 -28.69 21.08
C ALA A 454 11.89 -28.04 19.68
N ARG A 455 11.06 -27.05 19.36
CA ARG A 455 11.01 -26.38 18.04
C ARG A 455 11.88 -25.11 17.99
N GLU A 456 13.13 -25.20 18.43
CA GLU A 456 14.07 -24.08 18.59
C GLU A 456 15.02 -23.89 17.39
N LYS A 457 14.64 -24.32 16.17
CA LYS A 457 15.40 -24.03 14.95
C LYS A 457 14.94 -22.68 14.35
N PRO A 458 15.81 -21.97 13.61
CA PRO A 458 15.44 -20.71 12.98
C PRO A 458 14.15 -20.80 12.16
N GLY A 459 13.24 -19.85 12.38
CA GLY A 459 11.93 -19.80 11.71
C GLY A 459 10.85 -20.71 12.29
N MET A 460 11.14 -21.50 13.32
CA MET A 460 10.18 -22.37 14.00
C MET A 460 9.50 -21.66 15.20
N PRO A 461 8.37 -22.22 15.72
CA PRO A 461 7.57 -21.59 16.76
C PRO A 461 8.13 -21.73 18.18
N GLY A 462 9.36 -22.18 18.37
CA GLY A 462 10.00 -22.29 19.68
C GLY A 462 10.11 -20.95 20.40
N PRO A 463 9.91 -20.90 21.71
CA PRO A 463 9.83 -19.63 22.46
C PRO A 463 11.03 -18.71 22.29
N LYS A 464 12.25 -19.25 22.22
CA LYS A 464 13.47 -18.45 22.01
C LYS A 464 13.52 -17.86 20.60
N GLN A 465 13.05 -18.62 19.58
CA GLN A 465 13.00 -18.14 18.20
C GLN A 465 11.97 -17.01 18.04
N VAL A 466 10.81 -17.16 18.67
CA VAL A 466 9.76 -16.13 18.69
C VAL A 466 10.28 -14.87 19.36
N ALA A 467 10.89 -14.99 20.57
CA ALA A 467 11.48 -13.86 21.27
C ALA A 467 12.59 -13.16 20.46
N ALA A 468 13.45 -13.92 19.81
CA ALA A 468 14.50 -13.38 18.94
C ALA A 468 13.92 -12.61 17.74
N ARG A 469 12.83 -13.09 17.13
CA ARG A 469 12.16 -12.38 16.02
C ARG A 469 11.48 -11.11 16.50
N ILE A 470 10.84 -11.10 17.66
CA ILE A 470 10.28 -9.89 18.28
C ILE A 470 11.38 -8.87 18.52
N ALA A 471 12.50 -9.29 19.12
CA ALA A 471 13.65 -8.42 19.36
C ALA A 471 14.21 -7.84 18.05
N HIS A 472 14.33 -8.64 16.99
CA HIS A 472 14.77 -8.20 15.66
C HIS A 472 13.88 -7.09 15.09
N TRP A 473 12.57 -7.19 15.25
CA TRP A 473 11.63 -6.18 14.73
C TRP A 473 11.51 -4.91 15.59
N ARG A 474 12.03 -4.95 16.82
CA ARG A 474 12.09 -3.78 17.70
C ARG A 474 13.35 -2.93 17.52
N GLY A 475 14.33 -3.37 16.74
CA GLY A 475 15.62 -2.73 16.49
C GLY A 475 16.69 -3.38 17.30
#